data_019185ec859134f71e7252c55d9cf268
#
_entry.id   019185ec859134f71e7252c55d9cf268
#
_cell.length_a   1.000
_cell.length_b   1.000
_cell.length_c   1.000
_cell.angle_alpha   90.00
_cell.angle_beta   90.00
_cell.angle_gamma   90.00
#
_symmetry.space_group_name_H-M   'P 1'
#
loop_
_entity.id
_entity.type
_entity.pdbx_description
1 polymer ?
#
loop_
_entity_poly.entity_id
_entity_poly.type
_entity_poly.pdbx_seq_one_letter_code
_entity_poly.pdbx_strand_id
1 'polypeptide(L)'
;MDDHDVDAYAKLLRRVNSPRVVVDNDACEHATVIQVDTVKRQGALLEVVQVLTDLNLAITKAYMSSDGVWFMNVFYVTDDHGNKIRDEGIFNCIEKALESDACMVNSTGKILLSKDHNLIELTGTDRPGLLSEVCAVLTDLRCNVVNAEIWAHNARAAAVIHITDQSTGAAIEDPRKLSLIKKLLYNVLKDHGDFRTPIVSISAPGEIHTGRRLHQMMFAARDFERPDSETDGSVRPDVTVLDCPGRDYTVVTATSIDRPKLLFDTVCTLTDMQYLVFHGAVVTDGKKSYQEYYIRHVDGFPTSSEAERQRVIECIQAAIERRASEGLQLELFTDEHFGLLSYITRILRENGLWAKSAEISTRNGKAKHNYIVTDVSGNPVDPKTIFLIHQQMGQTVLQVKGNLSVPPKFPRETPRSFLFRGLFRCPSFQNFGHS
;
A
#
# COMPACT_ATOMS: atom_id res chain seq x y z
N MET A 1 -19.33 32.48 -0.48
CA MET A 1 -19.60 31.34 -1.33
C MET A 1 -19.65 30.18 -0.36
N ASP A 2 -20.85 29.65 -0.10
CA ASP A 2 -21.04 28.63 0.94
C ASP A 2 -20.36 27.30 0.54
N ASP A 3 -19.85 26.58 1.53
CA ASP A 3 -19.18 25.26 1.34
C ASP A 3 -20.06 24.25 0.54
N HIS A 4 -21.38 24.40 0.63
CA HIS A 4 -22.37 23.64 -0.15
C HIS A 4 -22.35 23.95 -1.65
N ASP A 5 -22.09 25.18 -2.05
CA ASP A 5 -22.05 25.61 -3.45
C ASP A 5 -20.78 25.11 -4.15
N VAL A 6 -19.66 25.03 -3.42
CA VAL A 6 -18.38 24.50 -3.93
C VAL A 6 -18.49 22.99 -4.20
N ASP A 7 -19.16 22.25 -3.32
CA ASP A 7 -19.37 20.81 -3.48
C ASP A 7 -20.34 20.49 -4.64
N ALA A 8 -21.41 21.28 -4.79
CA ALA A 8 -22.37 21.15 -5.89
C ALA A 8 -21.72 21.46 -7.26
N TYR A 9 -20.87 22.49 -7.32
CA TYR A 9 -20.13 22.82 -8.53
C TYR A 9 -19.07 21.77 -8.89
N ALA A 10 -18.36 21.25 -7.90
CA ALA A 10 -17.43 20.15 -8.09
C ALA A 10 -18.13 18.89 -8.61
N LYS A 11 -19.32 18.55 -8.08
CA LYS A 11 -20.15 17.43 -8.57
C LYS A 11 -20.64 17.66 -10.01
N LEU A 12 -21.00 18.88 -10.36
CA LEU A 12 -21.41 19.23 -11.72
C LEU A 12 -20.25 19.09 -12.70
N LEU A 13 -19.05 19.59 -12.34
CA LEU A 13 -17.85 19.47 -13.17
C LEU A 13 -17.47 18.00 -13.42
N ARG A 14 -17.62 17.14 -12.42
CA ARG A 14 -17.38 15.69 -12.56
C ARG A 14 -18.37 15.03 -13.51
N ARG A 15 -19.64 15.38 -13.45
CA ARG A 15 -20.68 14.88 -14.37
C ARG A 15 -20.43 15.28 -15.83
N VAL A 16 -19.94 16.49 -16.05
CA VAL A 16 -19.65 17.02 -17.40
C VAL A 16 -18.35 16.43 -17.96
N ASN A 17 -17.40 16.07 -17.09
CA ASN A 17 -16.07 15.58 -17.44
C ASN A 17 -15.84 14.18 -16.85
N SER A 18 -16.76 13.25 -17.07
CA SER A 18 -16.60 11.86 -16.61
C SER A 18 -15.30 11.26 -17.16
N PRO A 19 -14.56 10.49 -16.35
CA PRO A 19 -13.40 9.76 -16.82
C PRO A 19 -13.78 8.88 -18.02
N ARG A 20 -12.91 8.84 -19.02
CA ARG A 20 -13.05 7.92 -20.15
C ARG A 20 -12.13 6.73 -19.89
N VAL A 21 -12.69 5.54 -19.86
CA VAL A 21 -11.95 4.28 -19.74
C VAL A 21 -12.05 3.51 -21.06
N VAL A 22 -10.90 3.07 -21.57
CA VAL A 22 -10.84 2.20 -22.76
C VAL A 22 -9.97 1.00 -22.41
N VAL A 23 -10.52 -0.19 -22.59
CA VAL A 23 -9.81 -1.47 -22.38
C VAL A 23 -9.56 -2.10 -23.73
N ASP A 24 -8.28 -2.37 -24.03
CA ASP A 24 -7.83 -2.94 -25.28
C ASP A 24 -6.96 -4.18 -25.04
N ASN A 25 -7.46 -5.33 -25.46
CA ASN A 25 -6.74 -6.60 -25.39
C ASN A 25 -5.93 -6.92 -26.66
N ASP A 26 -6.08 -6.14 -27.72
CA ASP A 26 -5.40 -6.38 -28.99
C ASP A 26 -4.13 -5.52 -29.14
N ALA A 27 -4.05 -4.41 -28.40
CA ALA A 27 -2.92 -3.47 -28.46
C ALA A 27 -1.59 -4.05 -27.93
N CYS A 28 -1.59 -5.12 -27.13
CA CYS A 28 -0.39 -5.77 -26.60
C CYS A 28 -0.55 -7.28 -26.57
N GLU A 29 0.49 -8.03 -26.94
CA GLU A 29 0.46 -9.50 -26.95
C GLU A 29 0.37 -10.11 -25.53
N HIS A 30 1.05 -9.50 -24.55
CA HIS A 30 1.28 -10.08 -23.23
C HIS A 30 0.53 -9.40 -22.08
N ALA A 31 -0.17 -8.31 -22.33
CA ALA A 31 -0.90 -7.55 -21.30
C ALA A 31 -2.19 -6.96 -21.85
N THR A 32 -3.16 -6.73 -20.97
CA THR A 32 -4.33 -5.90 -21.25
C THR A 32 -3.94 -4.44 -21.12
N VAL A 33 -4.28 -3.61 -22.11
CA VAL A 33 -4.01 -2.17 -22.09
C VAL A 33 -5.26 -1.45 -21.59
N ILE A 34 -5.10 -0.64 -20.55
CA ILE A 34 -6.18 0.17 -19.99
C ILE A 34 -5.77 1.64 -20.13
N GLN A 35 -6.55 2.40 -20.90
CA GLN A 35 -6.40 3.83 -21.06
C GLN A 35 -7.44 4.53 -20.19
N VAL A 36 -6.99 5.51 -19.39
CA VAL A 36 -7.86 6.28 -18.51
C VAL A 36 -7.58 7.76 -18.67
N ASP A 37 -8.55 8.48 -19.22
CA ASP A 37 -8.49 9.93 -19.35
C ASP A 37 -9.32 10.55 -18.22
N THR A 38 -8.71 11.39 -17.39
CA THR A 38 -9.37 12.06 -16.26
C THR A 38 -9.07 13.54 -16.26
N VAL A 39 -9.93 14.32 -15.62
CA VAL A 39 -9.65 15.74 -15.39
C VAL A 39 -8.48 15.89 -14.41
N LYS A 40 -7.59 16.82 -14.71
CA LYS A 40 -6.42 17.11 -13.88
C LYS A 40 -6.85 17.65 -12.51
N ARG A 41 -6.67 16.85 -11.47
CA ARG A 41 -6.86 17.19 -10.06
C ARG A 41 -5.92 16.41 -9.18
N GLN A 42 -5.70 16.92 -7.98
CA GLN A 42 -4.91 16.20 -6.99
C GLN A 42 -5.54 14.84 -6.69
N GLY A 43 -4.73 13.80 -6.64
CA GLY A 43 -5.18 12.44 -6.32
C GLY A 43 -5.81 11.67 -7.48
N ALA A 44 -6.07 12.27 -8.66
CA ALA A 44 -6.69 11.57 -9.79
C ALA A 44 -5.90 10.32 -10.21
N LEU A 45 -4.57 10.42 -10.32
CA LEU A 45 -3.72 9.27 -10.62
C LEU A 45 -3.81 8.19 -9.53
N LEU A 46 -3.79 8.60 -8.26
CA LEU A 46 -3.89 7.67 -7.14
C LEU A 46 -5.21 6.89 -7.17
N GLU A 47 -6.33 7.53 -7.49
CA GLU A 47 -7.64 6.86 -7.59
C GLU A 47 -7.62 5.77 -8.66
N VAL A 48 -7.07 6.06 -9.84
CA VAL A 48 -6.95 5.05 -10.91
C VAL A 48 -6.07 3.88 -10.46
N VAL A 49 -4.87 4.19 -9.95
CA VAL A 49 -3.93 3.16 -9.50
C VAL A 49 -4.52 2.35 -8.33
N GLN A 50 -5.29 2.98 -7.45
CA GLN A 50 -5.98 2.31 -6.36
C GLN A 50 -7.00 1.29 -6.88
N VAL A 51 -7.86 1.66 -7.84
CA VAL A 51 -8.85 0.75 -8.43
C VAL A 51 -8.16 -0.47 -9.05
N LEU A 52 -7.10 -0.27 -9.84
CA LEU A 52 -6.36 -1.37 -10.46
C LEU A 52 -5.72 -2.28 -9.39
N THR A 53 -5.15 -1.68 -8.34
CA THR A 53 -4.54 -2.40 -7.21
C THR A 53 -5.57 -3.20 -6.42
N ASP A 54 -6.77 -2.64 -6.22
CA ASP A 54 -7.86 -3.26 -5.48
C ASP A 54 -8.45 -4.47 -6.20
N LEU A 55 -8.36 -4.47 -7.51
CA LEU A 55 -8.71 -5.62 -8.36
C LEU A 55 -7.58 -6.65 -8.47
N ASN A 56 -6.48 -6.49 -7.71
CA ASN A 56 -5.28 -7.33 -7.74
C ASN A 56 -4.64 -7.44 -9.14
N LEU A 57 -4.72 -6.37 -9.94
CA LEU A 57 -4.07 -6.32 -11.23
C LEU A 57 -2.58 -5.96 -11.06
N ALA A 58 -1.71 -6.74 -11.71
CA ALA A 58 -0.29 -6.45 -11.76
C ALA A 58 -0.02 -5.45 -12.89
N ILE A 59 0.55 -4.29 -12.54
CA ILE A 59 0.89 -3.24 -13.51
C ILE A 59 2.34 -3.46 -13.96
N THR A 60 2.53 -3.90 -15.20
CA THR A 60 3.84 -4.18 -15.78
C THR A 60 4.47 -2.95 -16.43
N LYS A 61 3.64 -2.04 -16.97
CA LYS A 61 4.05 -0.74 -17.52
C LYS A 61 2.96 0.28 -17.25
N ALA A 62 3.36 1.51 -17.02
CA ALA A 62 2.43 2.63 -16.95
C ALA A 62 3.05 3.87 -17.59
N TYR A 63 2.24 4.61 -18.33
CA TYR A 63 2.61 5.90 -18.88
C TYR A 63 1.58 6.92 -18.46
N MET A 64 2.04 8.01 -17.88
CA MET A 64 1.22 9.10 -17.39
C MET A 64 1.60 10.37 -18.13
N SER A 65 0.62 11.10 -18.62
CA SER A 65 0.84 12.39 -19.28
C SER A 65 -0.29 13.35 -18.94
N SER A 66 -0.01 14.64 -18.91
CA SER A 66 -1.05 15.65 -18.77
C SER A 66 -0.96 16.68 -19.91
N ASP A 67 -2.11 17.00 -20.45
CA ASP A 67 -2.30 18.08 -21.40
C ASP A 67 -3.21 19.13 -20.78
N GLY A 68 -2.60 20.18 -20.21
CA GLY A 68 -3.30 21.31 -19.62
C GLY A 68 -4.37 20.93 -18.58
N VAL A 69 -5.52 20.49 -19.06
CA VAL A 69 -6.73 20.17 -18.25
C VAL A 69 -6.90 18.68 -18.00
N TRP A 70 -6.32 17.81 -18.84
CA TRP A 70 -6.54 16.36 -18.79
C TRP A 70 -5.29 15.60 -18.36
N PHE A 71 -5.53 14.49 -17.62
CA PHE A 71 -4.56 13.41 -17.45
C PHE A 71 -4.93 12.27 -18.38
N MET A 72 -3.96 11.81 -19.15
CA MET A 72 -4.01 10.64 -20.00
C MET A 72 -3.08 9.58 -19.44
N ASN A 73 -3.64 8.48 -18.98
CA ASN A 73 -2.88 7.41 -18.35
C ASN A 73 -3.07 6.11 -19.12
N VAL A 74 -2.00 5.38 -19.38
CA VAL A 74 -2.01 4.09 -20.06
C VAL A 74 -1.34 3.07 -19.17
N PHE A 75 -2.06 2.02 -18.80
CA PHE A 75 -1.57 0.94 -17.96
C PHE A 75 -1.57 -0.38 -18.73
N TYR A 76 -0.48 -1.11 -18.65
CA TYR A 76 -0.36 -2.48 -19.12
C TYR A 76 -0.51 -3.38 -17.92
N VAL A 77 -1.58 -4.14 -17.86
CA VAL A 77 -1.94 -4.94 -16.70
C VAL A 77 -2.09 -6.41 -17.03
N THR A 78 -1.81 -7.24 -16.03
CA THR A 78 -2.06 -8.69 -16.07
C THR A 78 -2.78 -9.11 -14.78
N ASP A 79 -3.28 -10.35 -14.76
CA ASP A 79 -3.68 -11.01 -13.53
C ASP A 79 -2.45 -11.37 -12.66
N ASP A 80 -2.67 -11.98 -11.51
CA ASP A 80 -1.63 -12.47 -10.59
C ASP A 80 -0.79 -13.63 -11.16
N HIS A 81 -1.26 -14.26 -12.24
CA HIS A 81 -0.56 -15.31 -12.98
C HIS A 81 0.20 -14.80 -14.22
N GLY A 82 0.15 -13.49 -14.50
CA GLY A 82 0.79 -12.87 -15.63
C GLY A 82 0.00 -12.97 -16.94
N ASN A 83 -1.29 -13.34 -16.91
CA ASN A 83 -2.14 -13.45 -18.08
C ASN A 83 -2.92 -12.15 -18.34
N LYS A 84 -3.35 -11.96 -19.59
CA LYS A 84 -4.31 -10.91 -19.94
C LYS A 84 -5.62 -11.09 -19.22
N ILE A 85 -6.25 -9.98 -18.86
CA ILE A 85 -7.59 -9.96 -18.28
C ILE A 85 -8.61 -10.31 -19.36
N ARG A 86 -9.46 -11.30 -19.08
CA ARG A 86 -10.54 -11.73 -19.99
C ARG A 86 -11.93 -11.63 -19.37
N ASP A 87 -11.98 -11.31 -18.10
CA ASP A 87 -13.24 -11.19 -17.35
C ASP A 87 -13.87 -9.82 -17.59
N GLU A 88 -14.98 -9.79 -18.34
CA GLU A 88 -15.78 -8.58 -18.57
C GLU A 88 -16.30 -7.96 -17.26
N GLY A 89 -16.48 -8.78 -16.22
CA GLY A 89 -16.87 -8.29 -14.90
C GLY A 89 -15.82 -7.34 -14.31
N ILE A 90 -14.52 -7.63 -14.51
CA ILE A 90 -13.42 -6.75 -14.09
C ILE A 90 -13.46 -5.43 -14.86
N PHE A 91 -13.70 -5.46 -16.16
CA PHE A 91 -13.79 -4.25 -16.99
C PHE A 91 -14.94 -3.35 -16.54
N ASN A 92 -16.13 -3.93 -16.36
CA ASN A 92 -17.28 -3.20 -15.82
C ASN A 92 -17.02 -2.61 -14.43
N CYS A 93 -16.21 -3.29 -13.59
CA CYS A 93 -15.83 -2.79 -12.28
C CYS A 93 -14.89 -1.58 -12.38
N ILE A 94 -13.93 -1.62 -13.28
CA ILE A 94 -12.99 -0.49 -13.51
C ILE A 94 -13.77 0.73 -14.00
N GLU A 95 -14.62 0.58 -15.00
CA GLU A 95 -15.45 1.65 -15.54
C GLU A 95 -16.33 2.26 -14.45
N LYS A 96 -17.12 1.43 -13.75
CA LYS A 96 -17.99 1.91 -12.68
C LYS A 96 -17.26 2.55 -11.51
N ALA A 97 -16.11 2.02 -11.11
CA ALA A 97 -15.33 2.56 -10.01
C ALA A 97 -14.73 3.93 -10.34
N LEU A 98 -14.39 4.17 -11.60
CA LEU A 98 -13.83 5.45 -12.05
C LEU A 98 -14.90 6.46 -12.47
N GLU A 99 -16.06 6.02 -12.95
CA GLU A 99 -17.18 6.89 -13.33
C GLU A 99 -18.03 7.34 -12.14
N SER A 100 -18.10 6.54 -11.07
CA SER A 100 -18.91 6.87 -9.89
C SER A 100 -18.12 7.73 -8.91
N ASP A 101 -18.77 8.79 -8.38
CA ASP A 101 -18.24 9.60 -7.26
C ASP A 101 -18.04 8.81 -5.96
N ALA A 102 -18.58 7.62 -5.89
CA ALA A 102 -18.37 6.67 -4.81
C ALA A 102 -17.35 5.64 -5.27
N CYS A 103 -16.18 5.64 -4.67
CA CYS A 103 -15.15 4.60 -4.79
C CYS A 103 -15.68 3.28 -4.17
N MET A 104 -16.78 2.76 -4.73
CA MET A 104 -17.48 1.55 -4.29
C MET A 104 -17.15 0.44 -5.28
N VAL A 105 -15.94 -0.11 -5.18
CA VAL A 105 -15.63 -1.36 -5.89
C VAL A 105 -16.37 -2.51 -5.19
N ASN A 106 -17.61 -2.76 -5.61
CA ASN A 106 -18.52 -3.75 -5.06
C ASN A 106 -18.35 -5.14 -5.65
N SER A 107 -17.31 -5.42 -6.42
CA SER A 107 -17.22 -6.73 -7.08
C SER A 107 -15.85 -7.33 -7.02
N THR A 108 -15.89 -8.60 -6.62
CA THR A 108 -14.79 -9.56 -6.60
C THR A 108 -13.62 -9.24 -5.66
N GLY A 109 -13.84 -9.52 -4.38
CA GLY A 109 -12.73 -9.81 -3.46
C GLY A 109 -12.48 -8.86 -2.33
N LYS A 110 -12.96 -7.63 -2.33
CA LYS A 110 -12.97 -6.80 -1.12
C LYS A 110 -14.23 -7.05 -0.32
N ILE A 111 -14.03 -7.27 0.96
CA ILE A 111 -15.09 -7.25 1.95
C ILE A 111 -15.73 -5.87 1.83
N LEU A 112 -16.99 -5.79 1.36
CA LEU A 112 -17.89 -4.78 1.87
C LEU A 112 -17.93 -5.05 3.36
N LEU A 113 -17.06 -4.37 4.09
CA LEU A 113 -17.16 -4.33 5.53
C LEU A 113 -18.49 -3.64 5.77
N SER A 114 -19.51 -4.46 6.11
CA SER A 114 -20.82 -3.96 6.46
C SER A 114 -20.66 -2.88 7.53
N LYS A 115 -21.60 -1.99 7.67
CA LYS A 115 -21.61 -0.94 8.71
C LYS A 115 -21.58 -1.51 10.16
N ASP A 116 -21.31 -2.80 10.30
CA ASP A 116 -21.50 -3.59 11.50
C ASP A 116 -20.19 -3.91 12.25
N HIS A 117 -19.12 -3.15 12.04
CA HIS A 117 -17.83 -3.34 12.74
C HIS A 117 -17.21 -2.01 13.17
N ASN A 118 -16.34 -2.03 14.17
CA ASN A 118 -15.52 -0.88 14.54
C ASN A 118 -14.16 -0.94 13.87
N LEU A 119 -13.61 0.22 13.55
CA LEU A 119 -12.27 0.38 13.02
C LEU A 119 -11.32 0.81 14.13
N ILE A 120 -10.26 0.04 14.36
CA ILE A 120 -9.16 0.40 15.26
C ILE A 120 -7.95 0.77 14.40
N GLU A 121 -7.37 1.93 14.66
CA GLU A 121 -6.09 2.37 14.11
C GLU A 121 -5.06 2.47 15.24
N LEU A 122 -3.91 1.85 15.04
CA LEU A 122 -2.83 1.79 16.02
C LEU A 122 -1.52 2.28 15.39
N THR A 123 -0.77 3.12 16.10
CA THR A 123 0.64 3.37 15.80
C THR A 123 1.48 3.35 17.08
N GLY A 124 2.67 2.79 16.98
CA GLY A 124 3.58 2.70 18.12
C GLY A 124 4.97 2.20 17.70
N THR A 125 5.82 1.95 18.69
CA THR A 125 7.14 1.35 18.50
C THR A 125 6.99 -0.14 18.19
N ASP A 126 7.63 -0.62 17.12
CA ASP A 126 7.64 -2.04 16.79
C ASP A 126 8.61 -2.80 17.70
N ARG A 127 8.19 -3.99 18.14
CA ARG A 127 8.98 -4.90 18.94
C ARG A 127 8.52 -6.35 18.80
N PRO A 128 9.40 -7.33 19.03
CA PRO A 128 9.01 -8.74 19.06
C PRO A 128 7.84 -8.98 20.03
N GLY A 129 6.81 -9.70 19.56
CA GLY A 129 5.64 -10.04 20.37
C GLY A 129 4.52 -9.00 20.40
N LEU A 130 4.72 -7.77 19.89
CA LEU A 130 3.70 -6.71 19.91
C LEU A 130 2.36 -7.17 19.34
N LEU A 131 2.37 -7.79 18.16
CA LEU A 131 1.15 -8.29 17.51
C LEU A 131 0.40 -9.30 18.40
N SER A 132 1.13 -10.22 19.04
CA SER A 132 0.54 -11.21 19.95
C SER A 132 -0.13 -10.56 21.16
N GLU A 133 0.45 -9.50 21.72
CA GLU A 133 -0.13 -8.77 22.86
C GLU A 133 -1.39 -7.98 22.45
N VAL A 134 -1.37 -7.32 21.30
CA VAL A 134 -2.56 -6.65 20.73
C VAL A 134 -3.69 -7.65 20.54
N CYS A 135 -3.40 -8.81 19.94
CA CYS A 135 -4.40 -9.85 19.71
C CYS A 135 -4.93 -10.46 21.02
N ALA A 136 -4.08 -10.60 22.05
CA ALA A 136 -4.50 -11.07 23.36
C ALA A 136 -5.51 -10.10 24.01
N VAL A 137 -5.22 -8.80 24.00
CA VAL A 137 -6.14 -7.77 24.53
C VAL A 137 -7.51 -7.85 23.83
N LEU A 138 -7.53 -7.95 22.49
CA LEU A 138 -8.78 -8.02 21.75
C LEU A 138 -9.57 -9.30 22.09
N THR A 139 -8.88 -10.42 22.23
CA THR A 139 -9.49 -11.69 22.60
C THR A 139 -10.04 -11.66 24.04
N ASP A 140 -9.28 -11.14 25.02
CA ASP A 140 -9.70 -11.02 26.40
C ASP A 140 -10.95 -10.12 26.56
N LEU A 141 -11.06 -9.10 25.72
CA LEU A 141 -12.21 -8.21 25.65
C LEU A 141 -13.35 -8.73 24.76
N ARG A 142 -13.31 -10.00 24.36
CA ARG A 142 -14.35 -10.62 23.54
C ARG A 142 -14.61 -9.87 22.23
N CYS A 143 -13.53 -9.49 21.53
CA CYS A 143 -13.60 -8.91 20.19
C CYS A 143 -13.18 -9.93 19.15
N ASN A 144 -13.98 -10.08 18.08
CA ASN A 144 -13.55 -10.81 16.89
C ASN A 144 -12.81 -9.86 15.96
N VAL A 145 -11.71 -10.32 15.38
CA VAL A 145 -11.01 -9.60 14.29
C VAL A 145 -11.53 -10.13 12.96
N VAL A 146 -12.20 -9.28 12.21
CA VAL A 146 -12.77 -9.62 10.90
C VAL A 146 -11.73 -9.45 9.81
N ASN A 147 -10.98 -8.36 9.87
CA ASN A 147 -9.89 -8.03 8.95
C ASN A 147 -8.83 -7.22 9.68
N ALA A 148 -7.57 -7.41 9.35
CA ALA A 148 -6.50 -6.57 9.84
C ALA A 148 -5.34 -6.53 8.85
N GLU A 149 -4.72 -5.37 8.75
CA GLU A 149 -3.45 -5.18 8.04
C GLU A 149 -2.48 -4.44 8.96
N ILE A 150 -1.30 -5.01 9.15
CA ILE A 150 -0.28 -4.53 10.06
C ILE A 150 1.05 -4.42 9.32
N TRP A 151 1.73 -3.28 9.46
CA TRP A 151 3.05 -3.03 8.91
C TRP A 151 4.02 -2.62 10.00
N ALA A 152 5.25 -3.11 9.89
CA ALA A 152 6.37 -2.65 10.69
C ALA A 152 7.53 -2.21 9.79
N HIS A 153 8.07 -1.03 10.05
CA HIS A 153 9.21 -0.46 9.33
C HIS A 153 9.94 0.54 10.21
N ASN A 154 11.28 0.51 10.19
CA ASN A 154 12.16 1.41 10.96
C ASN A 154 11.71 1.60 12.41
N ALA A 155 11.57 0.49 13.15
CA ALA A 155 11.13 0.46 14.54
C ALA A 155 9.74 1.11 14.77
N ARG A 156 8.91 1.26 13.75
CA ARG A 156 7.52 1.73 13.83
C ARG A 156 6.58 0.62 13.41
N ALA A 157 5.45 0.54 14.09
CA ALA A 157 4.34 -0.34 13.71
C ALA A 157 3.08 0.49 13.51
N ALA A 158 2.32 0.16 12.47
CA ALA A 158 0.97 0.67 12.26
C ALA A 158 0.03 -0.48 11.94
N ALA A 159 -1.20 -0.39 12.43
CA ALA A 159 -2.23 -1.38 12.18
C ALA A 159 -3.59 -0.73 11.95
N VAL A 160 -4.34 -1.31 11.00
CA VAL A 160 -5.75 -1.05 10.76
C VAL A 160 -6.50 -2.36 11.00
N ILE A 161 -7.36 -2.39 12.02
CA ILE A 161 -8.02 -3.62 12.50
C ILE A 161 -9.53 -3.40 12.54
N HIS A 162 -10.28 -4.27 11.89
CA HIS A 162 -11.74 -4.29 11.91
C HIS A 162 -12.23 -5.32 12.92
N ILE A 163 -13.02 -4.87 13.90
CA ILE A 163 -13.50 -5.72 14.97
C ILE A 163 -15.01 -5.70 15.11
N THR A 164 -15.55 -6.81 15.62
CA THR A 164 -16.94 -6.96 16.06
C THR A 164 -17.00 -7.49 17.48
N ASP A 165 -18.13 -7.32 18.13
CA ASP A 165 -18.42 -7.98 19.41
C ASP A 165 -18.64 -9.48 19.17
N GLN A 166 -18.01 -10.34 19.97
CA GLN A 166 -18.13 -11.80 19.85
C GLN A 166 -19.57 -12.29 20.05
N SER A 167 -20.33 -11.65 20.94
CA SER A 167 -21.66 -12.10 21.31
C SER A 167 -22.72 -11.75 20.27
N THR A 168 -22.58 -10.59 19.64
CA THR A 168 -23.55 -10.07 18.66
C THR A 168 -23.12 -10.25 17.20
N GLY A 169 -21.81 -10.39 16.95
CA GLY A 169 -21.23 -10.37 15.62
C GLY A 169 -21.28 -9.00 14.93
N ALA A 170 -21.73 -7.96 15.61
CA ALA A 170 -21.91 -6.60 15.11
C ALA A 170 -20.90 -5.62 15.73
N ALA A 171 -20.97 -4.35 15.34
CA ALA A 171 -20.15 -3.30 15.93
C ALA A 171 -20.40 -3.17 17.44
N ILE A 172 -19.35 -2.84 18.19
CA ILE A 172 -19.42 -2.59 19.62
C ILE A 172 -20.00 -1.20 19.83
N GLU A 173 -21.15 -1.11 20.47
CA GLU A 173 -21.83 0.16 20.76
C GLU A 173 -21.56 0.68 22.17
N ASP A 174 -21.14 -0.18 23.11
CA ASP A 174 -20.86 0.21 24.50
C ASP A 174 -19.63 1.11 24.61
N PRO A 175 -19.80 2.41 24.96
CA PRO A 175 -18.68 3.35 25.08
C PRO A 175 -17.67 2.97 26.16
N ARG A 176 -18.11 2.24 27.21
CA ARG A 176 -17.22 1.79 28.28
C ARG A 176 -16.29 0.69 27.77
N LYS A 177 -16.83 -0.25 27.00
CA LYS A 177 -16.04 -1.30 26.35
C LYS A 177 -15.04 -0.70 25.35
N LEU A 178 -15.47 0.24 24.50
CA LEU A 178 -14.58 0.94 23.55
C LEU A 178 -13.48 1.71 24.26
N SER A 179 -13.80 2.44 25.35
CA SER A 179 -12.80 3.13 26.18
C SER A 179 -11.80 2.17 26.81
N LEU A 180 -12.24 1.01 27.27
CA LEU A 180 -11.37 0.00 27.86
C LEU A 180 -10.44 -0.61 26.84
N ILE A 181 -10.95 -0.95 25.64
CA ILE A 181 -10.13 -1.43 24.51
C ILE A 181 -9.05 -0.41 24.21
N LYS A 182 -9.43 0.85 24.03
CA LYS A 182 -8.49 1.95 23.72
C LYS A 182 -7.40 2.08 24.78
N LYS A 183 -7.79 2.05 26.08
CA LYS A 183 -6.86 2.17 27.21
C LYS A 183 -5.87 1.01 27.27
N LEU A 184 -6.33 -0.23 27.09
CA LEU A 184 -5.45 -1.40 27.18
C LEU A 184 -4.51 -1.49 25.99
N LEU A 185 -5.00 -1.22 24.77
CA LEU A 185 -4.15 -1.15 23.58
C LEU A 185 -3.10 -0.02 23.68
N TYR A 186 -3.48 1.14 24.21
CA TYR A 186 -2.53 2.20 24.49
C TYR A 186 -1.41 1.75 25.45
N ASN A 187 -1.78 1.02 26.51
CA ASN A 187 -0.79 0.50 27.47
C ASN A 187 0.16 -0.53 26.83
N VAL A 188 -0.33 -1.37 25.93
CA VAL A 188 0.50 -2.34 25.18
C VAL A 188 1.47 -1.63 24.25
N LEU A 189 1.03 -0.56 23.60
CA LEU A 189 1.84 0.20 22.64
C LEU A 189 2.82 1.15 23.33
N LYS A 190 2.58 1.50 24.61
CA LYS A 190 3.44 2.41 25.35
C LYS A 190 4.77 1.75 25.68
N ASP A 191 5.82 2.17 25.04
CA ASP A 191 7.19 1.81 25.39
C ASP A 191 7.76 2.82 26.39
N HIS A 192 8.49 2.35 27.42
CA HIS A 192 9.11 3.19 28.42
C HIS A 192 10.42 3.87 27.92
N GLY A 193 10.95 3.44 26.77
CA GLY A 193 12.18 3.96 26.17
C GLY A 193 11.98 4.93 25.00
N ASP A 194 10.76 5.02 24.44
CA ASP A 194 10.48 5.91 23.29
C ASP A 194 9.72 7.16 23.75
N PHE A 195 10.25 8.34 23.39
CA PHE A 195 9.62 9.63 23.65
C PHE A 195 8.35 9.88 22.81
N ARG A 196 8.05 9.04 21.82
CA ARG A 196 6.91 9.20 20.92
C ARG A 196 5.66 8.57 21.54
N THR A 197 4.60 9.34 21.55
CA THR A 197 3.32 8.91 22.09
C THR A 197 2.62 7.94 21.13
N PRO A 198 2.25 6.73 21.58
CA PRO A 198 1.45 5.83 20.75
C PRO A 198 0.07 6.44 20.48
N ILE A 199 -0.48 6.12 19.31
CA ILE A 199 -1.81 6.56 18.91
C ILE A 199 -2.72 5.35 18.86
N VAL A 200 -3.89 5.45 19.50
CA VAL A 200 -4.98 4.50 19.41
C VAL A 200 -6.25 5.26 19.11
N SER A 201 -6.85 5.03 17.95
CA SER A 201 -8.17 5.54 17.62
C SER A 201 -9.14 4.39 17.38
N ILE A 202 -10.40 4.59 17.77
CA ILE A 202 -11.49 3.68 17.47
C ILE A 202 -12.60 4.53 16.88
N SER A 203 -13.01 4.21 15.67
CA SER A 203 -14.06 4.91 14.95
C SER A 203 -15.20 3.97 14.53
N ALA A 204 -16.35 4.57 14.27
CA ALA A 204 -17.43 3.89 13.57
C ALA A 204 -16.97 3.47 12.16
N PRO A 205 -17.64 2.51 11.54
CA PRO A 205 -17.32 2.07 10.20
C PRO A 205 -17.29 3.24 9.21
N GLY A 206 -16.23 3.30 8.43
CA GLY A 206 -16.05 4.28 7.36
C GLY A 206 -15.38 3.61 6.17
N GLU A 207 -15.59 4.17 4.99
CA GLU A 207 -14.92 3.71 3.78
C GLU A 207 -13.48 4.24 3.76
N ILE A 208 -12.56 3.47 4.32
CA ILE A 208 -11.14 3.83 4.35
C ILE A 208 -10.37 2.79 3.54
N HIS A 209 -9.59 3.26 2.57
CA HIS A 209 -8.65 2.39 1.89
C HIS A 209 -7.49 2.05 2.83
N THR A 210 -7.47 0.82 3.33
CA THR A 210 -6.54 0.35 4.38
C THR A 210 -5.08 0.64 4.04
N GLY A 211 -4.63 0.26 2.83
CA GLY A 211 -3.24 0.48 2.43
C GLY A 211 -2.84 1.96 2.39
N ARG A 212 -3.73 2.85 1.91
CA ARG A 212 -3.47 4.29 1.94
C ARG A 212 -3.40 4.82 3.37
N ARG A 213 -4.33 4.36 4.22
CA ARG A 213 -4.35 4.78 5.62
C ARG A 213 -3.09 4.36 6.36
N LEU A 214 -2.61 3.15 6.12
CA LEU A 214 -1.35 2.67 6.69
C LEU A 214 -0.16 3.51 6.23
N HIS A 215 -0.07 3.90 4.96
CA HIS A 215 0.96 4.83 4.48
C HIS A 215 0.93 6.15 5.23
N GLN A 216 -0.27 6.74 5.40
CA GLN A 216 -0.45 7.99 6.15
C GLN A 216 -0.04 7.87 7.62
N MET A 217 -0.41 6.76 8.27
CA MET A 217 -0.06 6.48 9.67
C MET A 217 1.44 6.30 9.85
N MET A 218 2.10 5.53 8.97
CA MET A 218 3.55 5.32 9.00
C MET A 218 4.30 6.63 8.72
N PHE A 219 3.86 7.40 7.72
CA PHE A 219 4.41 8.72 7.44
C PHE A 219 4.27 9.68 8.64
N ALA A 220 3.11 9.72 9.29
CA ALA A 220 2.89 10.51 10.50
C ALA A 220 3.77 10.05 11.68
N ALA A 221 4.03 8.74 11.77
CA ALA A 221 4.95 8.16 12.74
C ALA A 221 6.44 8.38 12.38
N ARG A 222 6.73 9.04 11.23
CA ARG A 222 8.08 9.36 10.74
C ARG A 222 8.97 8.12 10.59
N ASP A 223 8.42 7.06 10.03
CA ASP A 223 9.15 5.81 9.79
C ASP A 223 10.24 5.94 8.70
N PHE A 224 10.21 7.02 7.91
CA PHE A 224 11.24 7.36 6.94
C PHE A 224 12.55 7.84 7.60
N GLU A 225 12.51 8.29 8.87
CA GLU A 225 13.68 8.67 9.64
C GLU A 225 14.34 7.42 10.23
N ARG A 226 15.55 7.15 9.81
CA ARG A 226 16.35 6.03 10.36
C ARG A 226 17.22 6.49 11.52
N PRO A 227 17.44 5.63 12.53
CA PRO A 227 18.51 5.85 13.49
C PRO A 227 19.87 5.79 12.78
N ASP A 228 20.79 6.67 13.13
CA ASP A 228 22.14 6.80 12.53
C ASP A 228 23.03 5.54 12.66
N SER A 229 22.59 4.51 13.39
CA SER A 229 23.36 3.33 13.75
C SER A 229 23.13 2.08 12.88
N GLU A 230 22.13 2.07 11.98
CA GLU A 230 21.85 0.89 11.17
C GLU A 230 22.48 0.97 9.79
N THR A 231 23.75 0.54 9.67
CA THR A 231 24.31 0.05 8.41
C THR A 231 23.78 -1.35 8.13
N ASP A 232 22.49 -1.47 7.89
CA ASP A 232 21.92 -2.71 7.41
C ASP A 232 22.41 -2.95 5.98
N GLY A 233 22.94 -4.16 5.72
CA GLY A 233 23.41 -4.57 4.39
C GLY A 233 22.30 -4.84 3.38
N SER A 234 21.05 -4.43 3.64
CA SER A 234 19.91 -4.59 2.74
C SER A 234 20.06 -3.74 1.47
N VAL A 235 19.67 -4.30 0.34
CA VAL A 235 19.65 -3.59 -0.95
C VAL A 235 18.51 -2.58 -0.93
N ARG A 236 18.87 -1.31 -0.70
CA ARG A 236 17.89 -0.22 -0.68
C ARG A 236 17.36 0.10 -2.08
N PRO A 237 16.12 0.58 -2.18
CA PRO A 237 15.64 1.22 -3.39
C PRO A 237 16.54 2.40 -3.76
N ASP A 238 16.96 2.45 -5.02
CA ASP A 238 17.72 3.59 -5.54
C ASP A 238 16.74 4.68 -5.96
N VAL A 239 16.67 5.76 -5.19
CA VAL A 239 15.78 6.89 -5.45
C VAL A 239 16.62 8.14 -5.63
N THR A 240 16.38 8.85 -6.73
CA THR A 240 17.04 10.14 -7.00
C THR A 240 16.00 11.21 -7.26
N VAL A 241 16.31 12.43 -6.85
CA VAL A 241 15.46 13.62 -7.06
C VAL A 241 16.33 14.70 -7.68
N LEU A 242 15.98 15.12 -8.88
CA LEU A 242 16.75 16.06 -9.69
C LEU A 242 15.89 17.27 -10.06
N ASP A 243 16.41 18.46 -9.78
CA ASP A 243 15.83 19.69 -10.32
C ASP A 243 16.23 19.88 -11.77
N CYS A 244 15.30 20.38 -12.57
CA CYS A 244 15.56 20.74 -13.95
C CYS A 244 15.74 22.26 -14.04
N PRO A 245 16.98 22.78 -14.17
CA PRO A 245 17.22 24.22 -14.24
C PRO A 245 16.40 24.88 -15.35
N GLY A 246 15.67 25.95 -15.01
CA GLY A 246 14.82 26.67 -15.96
C GLY A 246 13.49 25.97 -16.27
N ARG A 247 13.15 24.91 -15.57
CA ARG A 247 11.84 24.23 -15.61
C ARG A 247 11.14 24.37 -14.27
N ASP A 248 9.83 24.27 -14.32
CA ASP A 248 8.95 24.41 -13.14
C ASP A 248 8.55 23.04 -12.56
N TYR A 249 9.44 22.05 -12.66
CA TYR A 249 9.21 20.70 -12.17
C TYR A 249 10.48 20.04 -11.66
N THR A 250 10.29 19.02 -10.84
CA THR A 250 11.33 18.13 -10.34
C THR A 250 11.14 16.73 -10.92
N VAL A 251 12.24 16.03 -11.22
CA VAL A 251 12.23 14.64 -11.69
C VAL A 251 12.62 13.74 -10.54
N VAL A 252 11.78 12.75 -10.30
CA VAL A 252 12.02 11.68 -9.31
C VAL A 252 12.18 10.38 -10.06
N THR A 253 13.30 9.67 -9.83
CA THR A 253 13.49 8.31 -10.35
C THR A 253 13.60 7.34 -9.19
N ALA A 254 13.01 6.15 -9.35
CA ALA A 254 13.09 5.08 -8.36
C ALA A 254 13.37 3.74 -9.06
N THR A 255 14.39 3.03 -8.59
CA THR A 255 14.71 1.68 -9.04
C THR A 255 14.65 0.73 -7.85
N SER A 256 13.88 -0.33 -7.97
CA SER A 256 13.71 -1.32 -6.90
C SER A 256 13.40 -2.71 -7.46
N ILE A 257 13.28 -3.69 -6.58
CA ILE A 257 12.69 -5.00 -6.93
C ILE A 257 11.21 -4.78 -7.19
N ASP A 258 10.71 -5.33 -8.32
CA ASP A 258 9.29 -5.27 -8.65
C ASP A 258 8.47 -6.18 -7.72
N ARG A 259 7.29 -5.70 -7.37
CA ARG A 259 6.34 -6.41 -6.52
C ARG A 259 4.92 -5.88 -6.71
N PRO A 260 3.90 -6.65 -6.34
CA PRO A 260 2.53 -6.15 -6.32
C PRO A 260 2.40 -4.85 -5.51
N LYS A 261 1.53 -3.96 -5.97
CA LYS A 261 1.19 -2.67 -5.33
C LYS A 261 2.32 -1.62 -5.30
N LEU A 262 3.47 -1.86 -5.96
CA LEU A 262 4.62 -0.94 -5.92
C LEU A 262 4.28 0.46 -6.46
N LEU A 263 3.59 0.54 -7.61
CA LEU A 263 3.15 1.82 -8.17
C LEU A 263 2.16 2.55 -7.24
N PHE A 264 1.26 1.80 -6.60
CA PHE A 264 0.34 2.37 -5.62
C PHE A 264 1.10 3.02 -4.46
N ASP A 265 2.10 2.32 -3.90
CA ASP A 265 2.85 2.80 -2.75
C ASP A 265 3.63 4.09 -3.05
N THR A 266 4.24 4.19 -4.25
CA THR A 266 4.98 5.39 -4.67
C THR A 266 4.06 6.56 -4.98
N VAL A 267 2.97 6.34 -5.73
CA VAL A 267 2.00 7.38 -6.08
C VAL A 267 1.24 7.87 -4.85
N CYS A 268 0.88 6.97 -3.92
CA CYS A 268 0.26 7.32 -2.65
C CYS A 268 1.16 8.28 -1.85
N THR A 269 2.44 7.96 -1.75
CA THR A 269 3.41 8.78 -1.02
C THR A 269 3.58 10.16 -1.64
N LEU A 270 3.76 10.24 -2.96
CA LEU A 270 3.85 11.53 -3.66
C LEU A 270 2.59 12.37 -3.46
N THR A 271 1.41 11.74 -3.52
CA THR A 271 0.11 12.42 -3.32
C THR A 271 -0.03 12.93 -1.88
N ASP A 272 0.32 12.13 -0.88
CA ASP A 272 0.22 12.51 0.54
C ASP A 272 1.27 13.56 0.93
N MET A 273 2.40 13.64 0.21
CA MET A 273 3.38 14.72 0.29
C MET A 273 2.97 15.99 -0.49
N GLN A 274 1.74 16.04 -1.01
CA GLN A 274 1.18 17.17 -1.76
C GLN A 274 1.86 17.41 -3.13
N TYR A 275 2.42 16.38 -3.75
CA TYR A 275 2.93 16.46 -5.12
C TYR A 275 1.92 15.97 -6.14
N LEU A 276 1.87 16.67 -7.26
CA LEU A 276 1.13 16.31 -8.45
C LEU A 276 2.10 15.66 -9.45
N VAL A 277 1.84 14.42 -9.83
CA VAL A 277 2.54 13.75 -10.93
C VAL A 277 1.84 14.15 -12.23
N PHE A 278 2.52 14.88 -13.12
CA PHE A 278 1.94 15.31 -14.40
C PHE A 278 2.51 14.59 -15.61
N HIS A 279 3.70 13.99 -15.47
CA HIS A 279 4.26 13.00 -16.38
C HIS A 279 4.90 11.88 -15.60
N GLY A 280 4.94 10.70 -16.18
CA GLY A 280 5.66 9.59 -15.59
C GLY A 280 5.71 8.37 -16.49
N ALA A 281 6.66 7.52 -16.22
CA ALA A 281 6.81 6.22 -16.86
C ALA A 281 7.21 5.19 -15.80
N VAL A 282 6.57 4.03 -15.85
CA VAL A 282 6.91 2.87 -15.03
C VAL A 282 7.07 1.68 -15.93
N VAL A 283 8.17 0.96 -15.79
CA VAL A 283 8.48 -0.22 -16.60
C VAL A 283 9.08 -1.29 -15.69
N THR A 284 8.52 -2.49 -15.76
CA THR A 284 9.11 -3.68 -15.13
C THR A 284 9.92 -4.45 -16.16
N ASP A 285 11.17 -4.75 -15.82
CA ASP A 285 12.06 -5.62 -16.58
C ASP A 285 12.57 -6.76 -15.69
N GLY A 286 12.03 -7.94 -15.91
CA GLY A 286 12.28 -9.12 -15.09
C GLY A 286 11.80 -8.91 -13.65
N LYS A 287 12.75 -8.84 -12.71
CA LYS A 287 12.47 -8.62 -11.28
C LYS A 287 12.68 -7.17 -10.82
N LYS A 288 12.99 -6.27 -11.74
CA LYS A 288 13.28 -4.87 -11.43
C LYS A 288 12.18 -3.96 -11.96
N SER A 289 11.82 -2.96 -11.19
CA SER A 289 10.95 -1.87 -11.59
C SER A 289 11.75 -0.58 -11.69
N TYR A 290 11.53 0.14 -12.78
CA TYR A 290 12.06 1.46 -13.06
C TYR A 290 10.89 2.42 -13.12
N GLN A 291 10.94 3.46 -12.30
CA GLN A 291 9.88 4.45 -12.19
C GLN A 291 10.50 5.84 -12.37
N GLU A 292 9.87 6.67 -13.19
CA GLU A 292 10.26 8.06 -13.40
C GLU A 292 9.02 8.94 -13.32
N TYR A 293 9.07 9.97 -12.50
CA TYR A 293 7.97 10.89 -12.26
C TYR A 293 8.43 12.33 -12.41
N TYR A 294 7.62 13.11 -13.09
CA TYR A 294 7.75 14.56 -13.19
C TYR A 294 6.72 15.16 -12.27
N ILE A 295 7.19 15.81 -11.21
CA ILE A 295 6.34 16.27 -10.12
C ILE A 295 6.41 17.79 -9.94
N ARG A 296 5.33 18.34 -9.42
CA ARG A 296 5.22 19.68 -8.84
C ARG A 296 4.48 19.60 -7.52
N HIS A 297 4.80 20.48 -6.60
CA HIS A 297 3.94 20.71 -5.44
C HIS A 297 2.59 21.26 -5.90
N VAL A 298 1.53 21.07 -5.10
CA VAL A 298 0.17 21.52 -5.45
C VAL A 298 0.05 23.04 -5.63
N ASP A 299 0.96 23.82 -5.08
CA ASP A 299 1.09 25.27 -5.29
C ASP A 299 1.72 25.64 -6.65
N GLY A 300 2.15 24.66 -7.43
CA GLY A 300 2.70 24.80 -8.79
C GLY A 300 4.21 24.92 -8.86
N PHE A 301 4.94 24.84 -7.73
CA PHE A 301 6.39 24.98 -7.70
C PHE A 301 7.11 23.61 -7.68
N PRO A 302 8.37 23.56 -8.18
CA PRO A 302 9.24 22.40 -7.99
C PRO A 302 9.67 22.29 -6.53
N THR A 303 10.39 21.22 -6.18
CA THR A 303 11.05 21.12 -4.85
C THR A 303 11.98 22.32 -4.63
N SER A 304 11.90 22.92 -3.44
CA SER A 304 12.51 24.23 -3.20
C SER A 304 13.89 24.16 -2.54
N SER A 305 14.22 23.04 -1.89
CA SER A 305 15.44 22.92 -1.08
C SER A 305 16.03 21.52 -1.11
N GLU A 306 17.31 21.40 -0.76
CA GLU A 306 17.98 20.10 -0.61
C GLU A 306 17.31 19.25 0.47
N ALA A 307 16.89 19.87 1.58
CA ALA A 307 16.20 19.16 2.66
C ALA A 307 14.84 18.58 2.20
N GLU A 308 14.13 19.29 1.34
CA GLU A 308 12.89 18.80 0.76
C GLU A 308 13.15 17.65 -0.22
N ARG A 309 14.17 17.74 -1.07
CA ARG A 309 14.58 16.65 -1.97
C ARG A 309 14.95 15.39 -1.18
N GLN A 310 15.78 15.56 -0.16
CA GLN A 310 16.17 14.45 0.71
C GLN A 310 14.95 13.79 1.38
N ARG A 311 14.01 14.59 1.84
CA ARG A 311 12.75 14.07 2.42
C ARG A 311 11.92 13.29 1.40
N VAL A 312 11.83 13.74 0.14
CA VAL A 312 11.14 12.98 -0.93
C VAL A 312 11.83 11.63 -1.14
N ILE A 313 13.17 11.60 -1.21
CA ILE A 313 13.95 10.36 -1.33
C ILE A 313 13.61 9.40 -0.18
N GLU A 314 13.75 9.84 1.05
CA GLU A 314 13.53 9.02 2.25
C GLU A 314 12.09 8.48 2.33
N CYS A 315 11.11 9.33 2.02
CA CYS A 315 9.69 8.94 2.05
C CYS A 315 9.35 7.90 0.98
N ILE A 316 9.89 8.02 -0.24
CA ILE A 316 9.68 7.05 -1.30
C ILE A 316 10.39 5.73 -0.98
N GLN A 317 11.64 5.78 -0.50
CA GLN A 317 12.37 4.59 -0.04
C GLN A 317 11.56 3.86 1.03
N ALA A 318 11.11 4.57 2.07
CA ALA A 318 10.28 3.99 3.13
C ALA A 318 8.98 3.38 2.59
N ALA A 319 8.29 4.05 1.65
CA ALA A 319 7.06 3.53 1.05
C ALA A 319 7.28 2.22 0.29
N ILE A 320 8.39 2.12 -0.44
CA ILE A 320 8.78 0.89 -1.15
C ILE A 320 9.13 -0.21 -0.14
N GLU A 321 9.87 0.11 0.90
CA GLU A 321 10.37 -0.85 1.90
C GLU A 321 9.26 -1.38 2.83
N ARG A 322 8.24 -0.60 3.18
CA ARG A 322 7.13 -1.02 4.08
C ARG A 322 6.48 -2.34 3.68
N ARG A 323 6.31 -2.59 2.38
CA ARG A 323 5.76 -3.85 1.86
C ARG A 323 6.81 -4.83 1.35
N ALA A 324 8.05 -4.37 1.17
CA ALA A 324 9.17 -5.21 0.74
C ALA A 324 9.89 -5.86 1.93
N SER A 325 9.20 -6.04 3.06
CA SER A 325 9.78 -6.60 4.28
C SER A 325 10.55 -7.87 3.97
N GLU A 326 11.83 -7.88 4.27
CA GLU A 326 12.64 -9.07 4.23
C GLU A 326 12.13 -10.06 5.28
N GLY A 327 11.97 -11.32 4.90
CA GLY A 327 11.45 -12.32 5.82
C GLY A 327 10.82 -13.50 5.10
N LEU A 328 10.42 -14.47 5.89
CA LEU A 328 9.73 -15.65 5.41
C LEU A 328 8.23 -15.39 5.37
N GLN A 329 7.61 -15.60 4.21
CA GLN A 329 6.16 -15.49 4.07
C GLN A 329 5.49 -16.79 4.53
N LEU A 330 4.58 -16.66 5.49
CA LEU A 330 3.74 -17.73 6.01
C LEU A 330 2.29 -17.45 5.63
N GLU A 331 1.70 -18.32 4.82
CA GLU A 331 0.27 -18.31 4.51
C GLU A 331 -0.44 -19.41 5.29
N LEU A 332 -1.46 -19.03 6.04
CA LEU A 332 -2.27 -19.96 6.85
C LEU A 332 -3.72 -19.93 6.36
N PHE A 333 -4.26 -21.12 6.17
CA PHE A 333 -5.66 -21.34 5.81
C PHE A 333 -6.30 -22.30 6.81
N THR A 334 -7.38 -21.88 7.47
CA THR A 334 -8.06 -22.69 8.47
C THR A 334 -9.51 -22.27 8.64
N ASP A 335 -10.28 -23.04 9.40
CA ASP A 335 -11.60 -22.62 9.85
C ASP A 335 -11.47 -21.51 10.90
N GLU A 336 -12.30 -20.47 10.77
CA GLU A 336 -12.35 -19.38 11.72
C GLU A 336 -13.02 -19.83 13.03
N HIS A 337 -12.40 -19.48 14.13
CA HIS A 337 -12.98 -19.63 15.47
C HIS A 337 -12.45 -18.52 16.38
N PHE A 338 -13.24 -18.23 17.42
CA PHE A 338 -12.87 -17.18 18.36
C PHE A 338 -11.50 -17.45 19.00
N GLY A 339 -10.64 -16.42 19.01
CA GLY A 339 -9.29 -16.50 19.57
C GLY A 339 -8.22 -17.08 18.62
N LEU A 340 -8.59 -17.49 17.41
CA LEU A 340 -7.66 -18.04 16.41
C LEU A 340 -6.45 -17.15 16.19
N LEU A 341 -6.67 -15.86 15.94
CA LEU A 341 -5.59 -14.90 15.68
C LEU A 341 -4.64 -14.77 16.88
N SER A 342 -5.18 -14.71 18.10
CA SER A 342 -4.38 -14.69 19.34
C SER A 342 -3.59 -15.99 19.52
N TYR A 343 -4.18 -17.13 19.19
CA TYR A 343 -3.52 -18.43 19.23
C TYR A 343 -2.34 -18.50 18.26
N ILE A 344 -2.53 -18.12 17.00
CA ILE A 344 -1.49 -18.14 15.96
C ILE A 344 -0.36 -17.18 16.34
N THR A 345 -0.66 -15.94 16.68
CA THR A 345 0.35 -14.93 17.01
C THR A 345 1.14 -15.27 18.26
N ARG A 346 0.50 -15.98 19.24
CA ARG A 346 1.19 -16.54 20.39
C ARG A 346 2.19 -17.63 20.00
N ILE A 347 1.80 -18.58 19.12
CA ILE A 347 2.71 -19.62 18.64
C ILE A 347 3.92 -18.96 17.92
N LEU A 348 3.70 -17.97 17.06
CA LEU A 348 4.79 -17.27 16.41
C LEU A 348 5.75 -16.66 17.43
N ARG A 349 5.24 -15.95 18.44
CA ARG A 349 6.04 -15.35 19.52
C ARG A 349 6.79 -16.38 20.34
N GLU A 350 6.13 -17.47 20.77
CA GLU A 350 6.73 -18.53 21.60
C GLU A 350 7.83 -19.30 20.87
N ASN A 351 7.79 -19.31 19.54
CA ASN A 351 8.86 -19.87 18.69
C ASN A 351 9.90 -18.82 18.25
N GLY A 352 9.95 -17.65 18.88
CA GLY A 352 10.93 -16.62 18.61
C GLY A 352 10.78 -15.94 17.25
N LEU A 353 9.57 -15.88 16.69
CA LEU A 353 9.31 -15.18 15.45
C LEU A 353 8.75 -13.78 15.68
N TRP A 354 9.23 -12.87 14.86
CA TRP A 354 8.81 -11.48 14.82
C TRP A 354 8.06 -11.19 13.52
N ALA A 355 6.77 -10.84 13.61
CA ALA A 355 5.96 -10.49 12.46
C ALA A 355 6.28 -9.05 12.02
N LYS A 356 6.84 -8.89 10.83
CA LYS A 356 7.12 -7.60 10.19
C LYS A 356 5.91 -7.05 9.44
N SER A 357 5.08 -7.93 8.91
CA SER A 357 3.78 -7.57 8.38
C SER A 357 2.78 -8.71 8.58
N ALA A 358 1.51 -8.36 8.66
CA ALA A 358 0.43 -9.32 8.70
C ALA A 358 -0.78 -8.80 7.93
N GLU A 359 -1.39 -9.68 7.15
CA GLU A 359 -2.67 -9.46 6.49
C GLU A 359 -3.62 -10.59 6.92
N ILE A 360 -4.68 -10.23 7.61
CA ILE A 360 -5.66 -11.14 8.17
C ILE A 360 -7.01 -10.89 7.49
N SER A 361 -7.67 -11.90 7.02
CA SER A 361 -9.03 -11.80 6.50
C SER A 361 -9.86 -13.04 6.84
N THR A 362 -11.10 -12.80 7.24
CA THR A 362 -12.07 -13.83 7.52
C THR A 362 -13.24 -13.72 6.55
N ARG A 363 -13.55 -14.81 5.84
CA ARG A 363 -14.69 -14.88 4.91
C ARG A 363 -15.40 -16.22 5.01
N ASN A 364 -16.72 -16.17 5.12
CA ASN A 364 -17.57 -17.38 5.13
C ASN A 364 -17.08 -18.47 6.13
N GLY A 365 -16.64 -18.05 7.32
CA GLY A 365 -16.13 -18.96 8.34
C GLY A 365 -14.74 -19.56 8.03
N LYS A 366 -14.04 -19.05 7.02
CA LYS A 366 -12.65 -19.40 6.72
C LYS A 366 -11.72 -18.22 6.99
N ALA A 367 -10.62 -18.49 7.66
CA ALA A 367 -9.54 -17.54 7.92
C ALA A 367 -8.40 -17.74 6.92
N LYS A 368 -7.95 -16.63 6.34
CA LYS A 368 -6.72 -16.53 5.56
C LYS A 368 -5.81 -15.51 6.23
N HIS A 369 -4.66 -15.96 6.70
CA HIS A 369 -3.66 -15.10 7.33
C HIS A 369 -2.35 -15.18 6.58
N ASN A 370 -1.79 -14.03 6.22
CA ASN A 370 -0.47 -13.89 5.61
C ASN A 370 0.43 -13.15 6.59
N TYR A 371 1.60 -13.71 6.89
CA TYR A 371 2.61 -13.08 7.72
C TYR A 371 3.93 -13.03 7.00
N ILE A 372 4.68 -11.94 7.15
CA ILE A 372 6.11 -11.90 6.85
C ILE A 372 6.82 -11.89 8.20
N VAL A 373 7.67 -12.88 8.43
CA VAL A 373 8.33 -13.10 9.73
C VAL A 373 9.84 -13.21 9.59
N THR A 374 10.53 -12.73 10.61
CA THR A 374 11.96 -12.95 10.85
C THR A 374 12.14 -13.62 12.21
N ASP A 375 13.36 -13.97 12.59
CA ASP A 375 13.65 -14.23 14.01
C ASP A 375 13.61 -12.92 14.82
N VAL A 376 13.72 -13.02 16.12
CA VAL A 376 13.69 -11.83 17.03
C VAL A 376 14.86 -10.87 16.82
N SER A 377 15.92 -11.30 16.13
CA SER A 377 17.10 -10.49 15.79
C SER A 377 17.02 -9.92 14.36
N GLY A 378 15.92 -10.16 13.65
CA GLY A 378 15.75 -9.72 12.26
C GLY A 378 16.37 -10.64 11.21
N ASN A 379 16.94 -11.79 11.58
CA ASN A 379 17.56 -12.72 10.66
C ASN A 379 16.55 -13.68 10.00
N PRO A 380 16.94 -14.39 8.93
CA PRO A 380 16.12 -15.43 8.32
C PRO A 380 15.75 -16.54 9.32
N VAL A 381 14.54 -17.05 9.20
CA VAL A 381 13.98 -18.08 10.10
C VAL A 381 14.62 -19.45 9.86
N ASP A 382 15.00 -20.16 10.93
CA ASP A 382 15.48 -21.54 10.85
C ASP A 382 14.36 -22.47 10.36
N PRO A 383 14.60 -23.32 9.35
CA PRO A 383 13.65 -24.33 8.87
C PRO A 383 13.09 -25.24 9.97
N LYS A 384 13.86 -25.53 11.01
CA LYS A 384 13.40 -26.33 12.16
C LYS A 384 12.27 -25.63 12.94
N THR A 385 12.37 -24.31 13.09
CA THR A 385 11.33 -23.51 13.73
C THR A 385 10.01 -23.61 12.97
N ILE A 386 10.05 -23.59 11.63
CA ILE A 386 8.86 -23.74 10.79
C ILE A 386 8.22 -25.12 10.98
N PHE A 387 9.03 -26.18 11.05
CA PHE A 387 8.52 -27.52 11.34
C PHE A 387 7.82 -27.60 12.69
N LEU A 388 8.38 -27.00 13.73
CA LEU A 388 7.77 -26.96 15.07
C LEU A 388 6.44 -26.21 15.07
N ILE A 389 6.39 -25.07 14.39
CA ILE A 389 5.17 -24.27 14.23
C ILE A 389 4.09 -25.07 13.52
N HIS A 390 4.43 -25.75 12.42
CA HIS A 390 3.50 -26.61 11.69
C HIS A 390 2.94 -27.72 12.60
N GLN A 391 3.80 -28.34 13.41
CA GLN A 391 3.38 -29.38 14.37
C GLN A 391 2.44 -28.83 15.45
N GLN A 392 2.68 -27.61 15.95
CA GLN A 392 1.83 -26.97 16.98
C GLN A 392 0.48 -26.51 16.42
N MET A 393 0.43 -26.06 15.17
CA MET A 393 -0.80 -25.56 14.53
C MET A 393 -1.76 -26.68 14.08
N GLY A 394 -1.33 -27.94 14.05
CA GLY A 394 -2.18 -29.11 13.82
C GLY A 394 -2.86 -29.11 12.44
N GLN A 395 -4.20 -28.98 12.38
CA GLN A 395 -4.99 -29.02 11.13
C GLN A 395 -4.90 -27.75 10.26
N THR A 396 -4.18 -26.72 10.70
CA THR A 396 -4.00 -25.49 9.94
C THR A 396 -3.12 -25.78 8.72
N VAL A 397 -3.58 -25.41 7.52
CA VAL A 397 -2.75 -25.50 6.33
C VAL A 397 -1.77 -24.34 6.33
N LEU A 398 -0.51 -24.64 6.62
CA LEU A 398 0.60 -23.70 6.57
C LEU A 398 1.34 -23.85 5.25
N GLN A 399 1.33 -22.81 4.42
CA GLN A 399 2.16 -22.70 3.22
C GLN A 399 3.30 -21.72 3.49
N VAL A 400 4.50 -22.12 3.11
CA VAL A 400 5.70 -21.30 3.22
C VAL A 400 6.10 -20.87 1.82
N LYS A 401 6.13 -19.55 1.57
CA LYS A 401 6.58 -18.97 0.32
C LYS A 401 7.88 -18.20 0.55
N GLY A 402 8.87 -18.43 -0.28
CA GLY A 402 10.18 -17.80 -0.20
C GLY A 402 11.32 -18.81 -0.04
N ASN A 403 12.53 -18.40 -0.38
CA ASN A 403 13.71 -19.26 -0.25
C ASN A 403 14.15 -19.34 1.22
N LEU A 404 14.18 -20.52 1.76
CA LEU A 404 14.83 -20.84 3.04
C LEU A 404 16.37 -20.77 2.96
N SER A 405 16.96 -20.29 1.89
CA SER A 405 18.40 -20.27 1.67
C SER A 405 18.90 -18.97 1.07
N VAL A 406 19.81 -18.32 1.81
CA VAL A 406 20.85 -17.36 1.44
C VAL A 406 20.41 -16.18 0.52
N PRO A 407 20.61 -14.92 0.98
CA PRO A 407 20.40 -13.74 0.12
C PRO A 407 21.36 -13.80 -1.08
N PRO A 408 20.88 -13.49 -2.30
CA PRO A 408 21.75 -13.40 -3.46
C PRO A 408 22.71 -12.23 -3.26
N LYS A 409 24.01 -12.52 -3.15
CA LYS A 409 25.05 -11.51 -3.30
C LYS A 409 25.02 -11.03 -4.74
N PHE A 410 24.45 -9.86 -4.96
CA PHE A 410 24.50 -9.19 -6.26
C PHE A 410 25.87 -8.53 -6.44
N PRO A 411 26.55 -8.71 -7.59
CA PRO A 411 27.72 -7.93 -7.96
C PRO A 411 27.29 -6.45 -8.10
N ARG A 412 28.09 -5.55 -7.57
CA ARG A 412 27.96 -4.12 -7.82
C ARG A 412 28.26 -3.87 -9.30
N GLU A 413 27.23 -3.83 -10.15
CA GLU A 413 27.34 -3.25 -11.47
C GLU A 413 27.03 -1.75 -11.36
N THR A 414 28.00 -0.93 -11.79
CA THR A 414 27.84 0.51 -11.96
C THR A 414 26.62 0.81 -12.82
N PRO A 415 25.73 1.74 -12.45
CA PRO A 415 24.57 2.07 -13.23
C PRO A 415 25.02 2.69 -14.56
N ARG A 416 24.80 1.97 -15.65
CA ARG A 416 24.76 2.60 -16.96
C ARG A 416 23.49 3.40 -17.03
N SER A 417 23.63 4.71 -17.07
CA SER A 417 22.54 5.65 -17.31
C SER A 417 21.83 5.26 -18.62
N PHE A 418 20.69 4.60 -18.50
CA PHE A 418 19.75 4.50 -19.59
C PHE A 418 19.03 5.85 -19.69
N LEU A 419 19.69 6.78 -20.37
CA LEU A 419 19.05 8.00 -20.83
C LEU A 419 17.91 7.58 -21.77
N PHE A 420 16.69 7.64 -21.28
CA PHE A 420 15.47 7.66 -22.09
C PHE A 420 15.40 8.96 -22.93
N ARG A 421 16.45 9.21 -23.72
CA ARG A 421 16.54 10.39 -24.58
C ARG A 421 15.79 10.22 -25.90
N GLY A 422 15.05 9.13 -26.10
CA GLY A 422 14.55 8.74 -27.42
C GLY A 422 13.04 8.62 -27.59
N LEU A 423 12.22 8.60 -26.54
CA LEU A 423 10.81 8.24 -26.69
C LEU A 423 9.81 9.41 -26.64
N PHE A 424 10.23 10.61 -26.28
CA PHE A 424 9.36 11.78 -26.31
C PHE A 424 9.90 12.86 -27.29
N ARG A 425 9.90 12.56 -28.57
CA ARG A 425 9.77 13.61 -29.57
C ARG A 425 8.27 13.88 -29.74
N CYS A 426 7.76 14.86 -29.03
CA CYS A 426 6.52 15.52 -29.42
C CYS A 426 6.71 16.04 -30.83
N PRO A 427 5.85 15.69 -31.80
CA PRO A 427 5.79 16.46 -33.05
C PRO A 427 5.32 17.86 -32.68
N SER A 428 6.20 18.84 -32.82
CA SER A 428 5.81 20.23 -32.80
C SER A 428 4.79 20.44 -33.92
N PHE A 429 3.56 20.75 -33.51
CA PHE A 429 2.56 21.34 -34.41
C PHE A 429 3.10 22.72 -34.88
N GLN A 430 3.82 22.72 -35.98
CA GLN A 430 4.08 23.94 -36.72
C GLN A 430 3.05 24.08 -37.83
N ASN A 431 2.32 25.17 -37.71
CA ASN A 431 1.70 25.97 -38.76
C ASN A 431 0.70 25.31 -39.74
N PHE A 432 -0.57 25.53 -39.46
CA PHE A 432 -1.50 25.89 -40.51
C PHE A 432 -1.76 27.41 -40.45
N GLY A 433 -1.00 28.15 -41.24
CA GLY A 433 -1.25 29.53 -41.55
C GLY A 433 -1.48 29.64 -43.07
N HIS A 434 -2.67 30.08 -43.42
CA HIS A 434 -3.08 30.80 -44.64
C HIS A 434 -2.61 30.34 -46.02
N SER A 435 -3.54 29.84 -46.82
CA SER A 435 -3.95 30.42 -48.11
C SER A 435 -5.38 30.02 -48.39
#